data_3beedb35cac1bff47d0a81cb92475c1b
#
_entry.id   3beedb35cac1bff47d0a81cb92475c1b
#
_cell.length_a   1.000
_cell.length_b   1.000
_cell.length_c   1.000
_cell.angle_alpha   90.00
_cell.angle_beta   90.00
_cell.angle_gamma   90.00
#
_symmetry.space_group_name_H-M   'P 1'
#
loop_
_entity.id
_entity.type
_entity.pdbx_description
1 polymer ?
#
loop_
_entity_poly.entity_id
_entity_poly.type
_entity_poly.pdbx_seq_one_letter_code
_entity_poly.pdbx_strand_id
1 'polypeptide(L)'
;MKKLTILSFVAALMVAFSFTSCNTGGDSYSPPTLDQQKSMINMLGYSQSGGIGYYNENKLDTKDVIDIIPDIVAKITSETNKDKDGNIQNLYALVSFDFPVSILSKFIDNEKLAEKIAEMGKVNMKVNLIPYMYSSQTFVANCYDLQLGDIVTSEKEYKKVTVKFYNNYCRGGYEKNKDNKQYFCFYMQAAYIYVDGKQTNLLKANRFNGTPYPPLFWFTTDKQN
;
A
#
# COMPACT_ATOMS: atom_id res chain seq x y z
N MET A 1 14.25 -4.55 25.02
CA MET A 1 13.00 -5.34 24.93
C MET A 1 11.86 -4.69 24.13
N LYS A 2 11.98 -3.43 23.64
CA LYS A 2 10.93 -2.71 22.91
C LYS A 2 10.88 -2.96 21.39
N LYS A 3 11.86 -3.67 20.83
CA LYS A 3 12.01 -3.92 19.39
C LYS A 3 11.25 -5.16 18.86
N LEU A 4 10.90 -6.07 19.77
CA LEU A 4 10.26 -7.34 19.36
C LEU A 4 8.81 -7.12 18.88
N THR A 5 8.15 -6.05 19.34
CA THR A 5 6.71 -5.88 19.13
C THR A 5 6.36 -5.40 17.72
N ILE A 6 7.15 -4.47 17.15
CA ILE A 6 6.92 -3.99 15.77
C ILE A 6 7.35 -5.06 14.76
N LEU A 7 8.47 -5.74 15.05
CA LEU A 7 8.96 -6.86 14.24
C LEU A 7 7.96 -8.03 14.23
N SER A 8 7.33 -8.30 15.37
CA SER A 8 6.29 -9.34 15.49
C SER A 8 5.03 -8.97 14.71
N PHE A 9 4.72 -7.69 14.61
CA PHE A 9 3.52 -7.22 13.93
C PHE A 9 3.65 -7.35 12.40
N VAL A 10 4.80 -6.98 11.84
CA VAL A 10 5.05 -7.12 10.39
C VAL A 10 5.26 -8.58 10.01
N ALA A 11 5.94 -9.36 10.86
CA ALA A 11 6.04 -10.81 10.67
C ALA A 11 4.66 -11.48 10.76
N ALA A 12 3.79 -11.04 11.67
CA ALA A 12 2.41 -11.51 11.76
C ALA A 12 1.57 -11.13 10.54
N LEU A 13 1.79 -9.94 9.95
CA LEU A 13 1.13 -9.55 8.71
C LEU A 13 1.60 -10.40 7.53
N MET A 14 2.91 -10.64 7.40
CA MET A 14 3.45 -11.50 6.33
C MET A 14 3.03 -12.97 6.49
N VAL A 15 2.91 -13.45 7.73
CA VAL A 15 2.40 -14.81 8.02
C VAL A 15 0.91 -14.90 7.77
N ALA A 16 0.12 -13.84 8.00
CA ALA A 16 -1.31 -13.83 7.68
C ALA A 16 -1.58 -13.97 6.17
N PHE A 17 -0.62 -13.58 5.31
CA PHE A 17 -0.74 -13.78 3.86
C PHE A 17 -0.52 -15.22 3.40
N SER A 18 0.12 -16.06 4.21
CA SER A 18 0.40 -17.46 3.86
C SER A 18 -0.63 -18.46 4.35
N PHE A 19 -1.61 -18.06 5.16
CA PHE A 19 -2.59 -18.97 5.77
C PHE A 19 -3.98 -19.02 5.11
N THR A 20 -4.14 -18.56 3.87
CA THR A 20 -5.43 -18.70 3.18
C THR A 20 -5.70 -20.10 2.61
N SER A 21 -4.97 -21.14 3.06
CA SER A 21 -5.13 -22.49 2.56
C SER A 21 -5.27 -23.58 3.62
N CYS A 22 -5.82 -23.29 4.81
CA CYS A 22 -6.25 -24.36 5.71
C CYS A 22 -7.55 -23.98 6.38
N ASN A 23 -8.63 -24.44 5.76
CA ASN A 23 -9.97 -24.46 6.35
C ASN A 23 -10.05 -25.57 7.39
N THR A 24 -9.78 -25.23 8.65
CA THR A 24 -10.14 -26.10 9.77
C THR A 24 -10.73 -25.23 10.87
N GLY A 25 -12.06 -25.09 10.86
CA GLY A 25 -12.81 -24.49 11.97
C GLY A 25 -13.69 -23.32 11.59
N GLY A 26 -14.85 -23.54 11.07
CA GLY A 26 -16.15 -23.03 11.51
C GLY A 26 -16.55 -21.57 11.34
N ASP A 27 -15.71 -20.62 10.95
CA ASP A 27 -16.19 -19.28 10.61
C ASP A 27 -16.28 -19.14 9.08
N SER A 28 -17.48 -19.38 8.56
CA SER A 28 -17.77 -19.14 7.15
C SER A 28 -17.59 -17.64 6.87
N TYR A 29 -16.58 -17.29 6.04
CA TYR A 29 -16.45 -15.96 5.50
C TYR A 29 -17.78 -15.55 4.85
N SER A 30 -18.40 -14.50 5.39
CA SER A 30 -19.55 -13.84 4.79
C SER A 30 -19.14 -12.44 4.37
N PRO A 31 -19.20 -12.12 3.07
CA PRO A 31 -18.90 -10.77 2.63
C PRO A 31 -19.89 -9.77 3.26
N PRO A 32 -19.44 -8.54 3.57
CA PRO A 32 -20.31 -7.52 4.16
C PRO A 32 -21.50 -7.19 3.25
N THR A 33 -22.68 -7.03 3.81
CA THR A 33 -23.86 -6.50 3.10
C THR A 33 -23.62 -5.08 2.62
N LEU A 34 -24.43 -4.57 1.68
CA LEU A 34 -24.30 -3.20 1.18
C LEU A 34 -24.38 -2.15 2.30
N ASP A 35 -25.25 -2.35 3.30
CA ASP A 35 -25.37 -1.44 4.44
C ASP A 35 -24.12 -1.50 5.33
N GLN A 36 -23.56 -2.68 5.56
CA GLN A 36 -22.31 -2.85 6.26
C GLN A 36 -21.14 -2.21 5.51
N GLN A 37 -21.06 -2.40 4.18
CA GLN A 37 -20.07 -1.75 3.34
C GLN A 37 -20.17 -0.22 3.45
N LYS A 38 -21.38 0.33 3.35
CA LYS A 38 -21.63 1.77 3.51
C LYS A 38 -21.19 2.27 4.89
N SER A 39 -21.51 1.52 5.94
CA SER A 39 -21.08 1.86 7.30
C SER A 39 -19.56 1.90 7.42
N MET A 40 -18.87 0.87 6.91
CA MET A 40 -17.41 0.79 6.93
C MET A 40 -16.76 1.97 6.19
N ILE A 41 -17.27 2.32 5.01
CA ILE A 41 -16.74 3.45 4.23
C ILE A 41 -16.99 4.78 4.94
N ASN A 42 -18.16 4.98 5.51
CA ASN A 42 -18.48 6.21 6.24
C ASN A 42 -17.56 6.44 7.46
N MET A 43 -17.08 5.37 8.09
CA MET A 43 -16.13 5.46 9.21
C MET A 43 -14.77 6.03 8.78
N LEU A 44 -14.37 5.89 7.52
CA LEU A 44 -13.12 6.46 7.01
C LEU A 44 -13.16 7.99 6.94
N GLY A 45 -14.37 8.60 6.92
CA GLY A 45 -14.55 10.04 6.70
C GLY A 45 -14.22 10.47 5.28
N TYR A 46 -14.05 11.77 5.07
CA TYR A 46 -13.76 12.34 3.75
C TYR A 46 -12.27 12.55 3.49
N SER A 47 -11.45 12.56 4.54
CA SER A 47 -10.00 12.69 4.44
C SER A 47 -9.30 12.16 5.67
N GLN A 48 -8.07 11.71 5.47
CA GLN A 48 -7.16 11.28 6.53
C GLN A 48 -5.81 11.98 6.35
N SER A 49 -5.25 12.51 7.43
CA SER A 49 -3.90 13.11 7.43
C SER A 49 -2.92 12.16 8.09
N GLY A 50 -1.81 11.87 7.40
CA GLY A 50 -0.85 10.89 7.86
C GLY A 50 0.47 10.98 7.14
N GLY A 51 1.10 9.84 6.90
CA GLY A 51 2.35 9.72 6.17
C GLY A 51 2.43 8.43 5.35
N ILE A 52 3.46 8.34 4.51
CA ILE A 52 3.81 7.12 3.78
C ILE A 52 5.03 6.50 4.43
N GLY A 53 4.84 5.31 5.00
CA GLY A 53 5.90 4.48 5.55
C GLY A 53 6.49 3.53 4.50
N TYR A 54 7.76 3.19 4.66
CA TYR A 54 8.45 2.18 3.86
C TYR A 54 9.64 1.61 4.64
N TYR A 55 10.11 0.42 4.26
CA TYR A 55 11.32 -0.15 4.81
C TYR A 55 12.56 0.40 4.10
N ASN A 56 13.52 0.89 4.88
CA ASN A 56 14.80 1.39 4.38
C ASN A 56 15.89 0.33 4.63
N GLU A 57 16.34 -0.35 3.58
CA GLU A 57 17.38 -1.39 3.67
C GLU A 57 18.71 -0.90 4.23
N ASN A 58 19.05 0.36 3.97
CA ASN A 58 20.33 0.93 4.40
C ASN A 58 20.46 1.07 5.93
N LYS A 59 19.39 0.77 6.67
CA LYS A 59 19.31 0.84 8.13
C LYS A 59 19.04 -0.50 8.81
N LEU A 60 19.26 -1.63 8.12
CA LEU A 60 18.96 -2.98 8.64
C LEU A 60 19.66 -3.30 9.96
N ASP A 61 20.84 -2.74 10.18
CA ASP A 61 21.63 -2.94 11.43
C ASP A 61 21.27 -1.93 12.53
N THR A 62 20.37 -0.98 12.24
CA THR A 62 19.97 0.07 13.17
C THR A 62 18.51 -0.07 13.62
N LYS A 63 18.15 0.69 14.64
CA LYS A 63 16.79 0.68 15.22
C LYS A 63 15.70 1.15 14.24
N ASP A 64 16.07 1.80 13.15
CA ASP A 64 15.19 2.56 12.27
C ASP A 64 15.14 1.92 10.87
N VAL A 65 14.58 0.72 10.80
CA VAL A 65 14.30 0.04 9.51
C VAL A 65 13.15 0.71 8.76
N ILE A 66 12.34 1.48 9.47
CA ILE A 66 11.14 2.16 8.95
C ILE A 66 11.40 3.65 8.85
N ASP A 67 11.20 4.19 7.65
CA ASP A 67 11.11 5.64 7.42
C ASP A 67 9.67 6.01 7.10
N ILE A 68 9.24 7.21 7.54
CA ILE A 68 7.91 7.76 7.23
C ILE A 68 8.07 9.14 6.61
N ILE A 69 7.50 9.33 5.43
CA ILE A 69 7.34 10.64 4.81
C ILE A 69 6.04 11.25 5.35
N PRO A 70 6.11 12.31 6.17
CA PRO A 70 4.93 12.92 6.79
C PRO A 70 4.12 13.79 5.81
N ASP A 71 3.05 14.38 6.33
CA ASP A 71 2.25 15.42 5.68
C ASP A 71 1.60 14.97 4.36
N ILE A 72 1.09 13.76 4.37
CA ILE A 72 0.28 13.21 3.28
C ILE A 72 -1.21 13.31 3.67
N VAL A 73 -2.00 13.94 2.81
CA VAL A 73 -3.46 14.00 2.96
C VAL A 73 -4.11 13.07 1.95
N ALA A 74 -4.77 12.05 2.45
CA ALA A 74 -5.56 11.12 1.67
C ALA A 74 -7.02 11.60 1.62
N LYS A 75 -7.53 11.93 0.43
CA LYS A 75 -8.94 12.25 0.17
C LYS A 75 -9.70 10.95 -0.09
N ILE A 76 -10.90 10.85 0.46
CA ILE A 76 -11.70 9.62 0.41
C ILE A 76 -13.09 9.94 -0.16
N THR A 77 -13.48 9.20 -1.19
CA THR A 77 -14.83 9.26 -1.77
C THR A 77 -15.46 7.86 -1.76
N SER A 78 -16.77 7.81 -1.59
CA SER A 78 -17.52 6.55 -1.70
C SER A 78 -17.94 6.35 -3.16
N GLU A 79 -17.60 5.19 -3.69
CA GLU A 79 -17.87 4.80 -5.06
C GLU A 79 -18.71 3.52 -5.11
N THR A 80 -19.40 3.32 -6.25
CA THR A 80 -20.22 2.13 -6.46
C THR A 80 -19.75 1.36 -7.68
N ASN A 81 -19.69 0.04 -7.56
CA ASN A 81 -19.57 -0.85 -8.70
C ASN A 81 -20.97 -1.37 -9.06
N LYS A 82 -21.35 -1.23 -10.33
CA LYS A 82 -22.66 -1.63 -10.85
C LYS A 82 -22.49 -2.73 -11.90
N ASP A 83 -23.47 -3.62 -11.97
CA ASP A 83 -23.56 -4.58 -13.06
C ASP A 83 -24.06 -3.90 -14.37
N LYS A 84 -24.15 -4.71 -15.43
CA LYS A 84 -24.65 -4.26 -16.76
C LYS A 84 -26.09 -3.74 -16.73
N ASP A 85 -26.86 -4.12 -15.73
CA ASP A 85 -28.26 -3.74 -15.56
C ASP A 85 -28.42 -2.52 -14.63
N GLY A 86 -27.29 -1.99 -14.12
CA GLY A 86 -27.23 -0.80 -13.25
C GLY A 86 -27.43 -1.08 -11.77
N ASN A 87 -27.56 -2.35 -11.35
CA ASN A 87 -27.70 -2.72 -9.95
C ASN A 87 -26.37 -2.60 -9.22
N ILE A 88 -26.38 -2.09 -8.00
CA ILE A 88 -25.18 -1.96 -7.17
C ILE A 88 -24.73 -3.35 -6.72
N GLN A 89 -23.53 -3.74 -7.11
CA GLN A 89 -22.90 -4.98 -6.71
C GLN A 89 -22.10 -4.83 -5.42
N ASN A 90 -21.35 -3.75 -5.31
CA ASN A 90 -20.60 -3.42 -4.09
C ASN A 90 -20.30 -1.92 -4.01
N LEU A 91 -19.91 -1.50 -2.82
CA LEU A 91 -19.40 -0.17 -2.52
C LEU A 91 -17.91 -0.29 -2.18
N TYR A 92 -17.14 0.74 -2.52
CA TYR A 92 -15.75 0.85 -2.11
C TYR A 92 -15.36 2.31 -1.82
N ALA A 93 -14.32 2.51 -1.05
CA ALA A 93 -13.74 3.83 -0.86
C ALA A 93 -12.61 4.04 -1.88
N LEU A 94 -12.72 5.08 -2.71
CA LEU A 94 -11.62 5.54 -3.54
C LEU A 94 -10.79 6.53 -2.72
N VAL A 95 -9.57 6.15 -2.40
CA VAL A 95 -8.58 6.97 -1.71
C VAL A 95 -7.64 7.58 -2.73
N SER A 96 -7.44 8.89 -2.69
CA SER A 96 -6.54 9.62 -3.58
C SER A 96 -5.59 10.49 -2.77
N PHE A 97 -4.30 10.40 -3.02
CA PHE A 97 -3.25 11.16 -2.32
C PHE A 97 -2.03 11.36 -3.21
N ASP A 98 -1.19 12.31 -2.84
CA ASP A 98 0.05 12.58 -3.54
C ASP A 98 1.17 11.70 -2.99
N PHE A 99 1.52 10.64 -3.73
CA PHE A 99 2.56 9.68 -3.37
C PHE A 99 3.94 10.31 -3.62
N PRO A 100 4.86 10.28 -2.63
CA PRO A 100 6.21 10.80 -2.77
C PRO A 100 7.07 9.84 -3.60
N VAL A 101 7.14 10.09 -4.90
CA VAL A 101 7.78 9.18 -5.88
C VAL A 101 9.27 8.96 -5.60
N SER A 102 9.93 9.94 -4.99
CA SER A 102 11.34 9.85 -4.62
C SER A 102 11.70 8.62 -3.77
N ILE A 103 10.75 8.09 -2.98
CA ILE A 103 11.01 6.87 -2.18
C ILE A 103 11.21 5.63 -3.06
N LEU A 104 10.66 5.60 -4.28
CA LEU A 104 10.84 4.50 -5.22
C LEU A 104 12.29 4.37 -5.71
N SER A 105 13.05 5.47 -5.74
CA SER A 105 14.45 5.47 -6.20
C SER A 105 15.32 4.46 -5.43
N LYS A 106 15.02 4.22 -4.17
CA LYS A 106 15.72 3.25 -3.31
C LYS A 106 15.57 1.80 -3.79
N PHE A 107 14.52 1.54 -4.58
CA PHE A 107 14.15 0.23 -5.07
C PHE A 107 14.35 0.08 -6.58
N ILE A 108 15.10 0.96 -7.21
CA ILE A 108 15.39 0.92 -8.66
C ILE A 108 16.79 0.32 -8.88
N ASP A 109 16.88 -0.68 -9.77
CA ASP A 109 18.12 -1.40 -10.10
C ASP A 109 18.88 -0.77 -11.29
N ASN A 110 18.74 0.54 -11.48
CA ASN A 110 19.51 1.31 -12.44
C ASN A 110 19.78 2.67 -11.80
N GLU A 111 21.03 3.00 -11.56
CA GLU A 111 21.46 4.19 -10.84
C GLU A 111 20.96 5.48 -11.49
N LYS A 112 21.11 5.62 -12.82
CA LYS A 112 20.69 6.82 -13.54
C LYS A 112 19.17 7.02 -13.55
N LEU A 113 18.42 5.93 -13.63
CA LEU A 113 16.96 5.98 -13.49
C LEU A 113 16.57 6.31 -12.05
N ALA A 114 17.24 5.72 -11.06
CA ALA A 114 17.01 6.01 -9.65
C ALA A 114 17.25 7.48 -9.30
N GLU A 115 18.36 8.09 -9.82
CA GLU A 115 18.65 9.53 -9.68
C GLU A 115 17.47 10.37 -10.21
N LYS A 116 16.98 10.07 -11.42
CA LYS A 116 15.86 10.81 -12.01
C LYS A 116 14.55 10.63 -11.24
N ILE A 117 14.27 9.43 -10.76
CA ILE A 117 13.08 9.17 -9.93
C ILE A 117 13.21 9.89 -8.57
N ALA A 118 14.40 9.99 -7.99
CA ALA A 118 14.63 10.73 -6.74
C ALA A 118 14.36 12.24 -6.90
N GLU A 119 14.59 12.80 -8.09
CA GLU A 119 14.31 14.21 -8.42
C GLU A 119 12.79 14.46 -8.66
N MET A 120 12.01 13.40 -8.86
CA MET A 120 10.56 13.54 -9.07
C MET A 120 9.87 13.97 -7.78
N GLY A 121 8.92 14.84 -7.92
CA GLY A 121 8.08 15.27 -6.81
C GLY A 121 7.05 14.24 -6.39
N LYS A 122 5.85 14.69 -6.11
CA LYS A 122 4.71 13.85 -5.75
C LYS A 122 3.87 13.56 -7.00
N VAL A 123 3.35 12.33 -7.10
CA VAL A 123 2.43 11.93 -8.18
C VAL A 123 1.13 11.43 -7.54
N ASN A 124 0.00 11.85 -8.10
CA ASN A 124 -1.30 11.43 -7.57
C ASN A 124 -1.47 9.91 -7.71
N MET A 125 -1.72 9.26 -6.60
CA MET A 125 -1.99 7.84 -6.50
C MET A 125 -3.42 7.59 -6.04
N LYS A 126 -4.03 6.54 -6.56
CA LYS A 126 -5.37 6.10 -6.21
C LYS A 126 -5.34 4.67 -5.69
N VAL A 127 -6.13 4.40 -4.66
CA VAL A 127 -6.30 3.08 -4.05
C VAL A 127 -7.77 2.84 -3.80
N ASN A 128 -8.30 1.70 -4.25
CA ASN A 128 -9.63 1.25 -3.87
C ASN A 128 -9.51 0.45 -2.56
N LEU A 129 -10.23 0.89 -1.54
CA LEU A 129 -10.43 0.12 -0.32
C LEU A 129 -11.79 -0.56 -0.38
N ILE A 130 -11.77 -1.85 -0.63
CA ILE A 130 -12.97 -2.69 -0.77
C ILE A 130 -13.28 -3.32 0.58
N PRO A 131 -14.46 -3.07 1.18
CA PRO A 131 -14.87 -3.70 2.43
C PRO A 131 -14.76 -5.22 2.34
N TYR A 132 -13.97 -5.83 3.23
CA TYR A 132 -13.70 -7.26 3.21
C TYR A 132 -14.30 -7.99 4.40
N MET A 133 -14.08 -7.47 5.61
CA MET A 133 -14.59 -8.10 6.83
C MET A 133 -15.17 -7.03 7.77
N TYR A 134 -16.47 -7.11 8.03
CA TYR A 134 -17.17 -6.11 8.83
C TYR A 134 -16.75 -6.13 10.30
N SER A 135 -16.62 -7.32 10.90
CA SER A 135 -16.29 -7.47 12.32
C SER A 135 -14.93 -6.89 12.71
N SER A 136 -13.95 -6.96 11.80
CA SER A 136 -12.60 -6.40 11.99
C SER A 136 -12.37 -5.06 11.27
N GLN A 137 -13.40 -4.54 10.57
CA GLN A 137 -13.31 -3.31 9.78
C GLN A 137 -12.14 -3.33 8.80
N THR A 138 -11.93 -4.49 8.17
CA THR A 138 -10.82 -4.74 7.25
C THR A 138 -11.25 -4.51 5.81
N PHE A 139 -10.36 -3.88 5.04
CA PHE A 139 -10.51 -3.61 3.62
C PHE A 139 -9.43 -4.36 2.82
N VAL A 140 -9.74 -4.74 1.59
CA VAL A 140 -8.73 -5.09 0.59
C VAL A 140 -8.30 -3.82 -0.10
N ALA A 141 -6.99 -3.56 -0.16
CA ALA A 141 -6.41 -2.41 -0.84
C ALA A 141 -5.97 -2.80 -2.26
N ASN A 142 -6.61 -2.20 -3.27
CA ASN A 142 -6.24 -2.37 -4.68
C ASN A 142 -5.73 -1.04 -5.22
N CYS A 143 -4.45 -1.01 -5.55
CA CYS A 143 -3.79 0.18 -6.05
C CYS A 143 -3.98 0.32 -7.56
N TYR A 144 -4.21 1.54 -8.02
CA TYR A 144 -4.06 1.87 -9.43
C TYR A 144 -2.57 1.91 -9.81
N ASP A 145 -2.29 1.68 -11.08
CA ASP A 145 -0.95 1.83 -11.62
C ASP A 145 -0.45 3.27 -11.44
N LEU A 146 0.76 3.43 -10.91
CA LEU A 146 1.38 4.74 -10.73
C LEU A 146 2.11 5.12 -12.01
N GLN A 147 1.60 6.13 -12.71
CA GLN A 147 2.16 6.61 -13.98
C GLN A 147 3.24 7.64 -13.71
N LEU A 148 4.50 7.33 -14.06
CA LEU A 148 5.63 8.24 -13.91
C LEU A 148 5.91 9.01 -15.21
N GLY A 149 5.32 8.59 -16.34
CA GLY A 149 5.55 9.21 -17.64
C GLY A 149 6.88 8.82 -18.29
N ASP A 150 7.38 9.69 -19.17
CA ASP A 150 8.65 9.49 -19.83
C ASP A 150 9.78 10.03 -18.95
N ILE A 151 10.86 9.25 -18.79
CA ILE A 151 12.01 9.62 -17.98
C ILE A 151 13.26 9.58 -18.86
N VAL A 152 13.95 10.71 -18.98
CA VAL A 152 15.19 10.85 -19.75
C VAL A 152 16.37 10.85 -18.80
N THR A 153 17.29 9.91 -19.00
CA THR A 153 18.57 9.83 -18.30
C THR A 153 19.72 10.21 -19.23
N SER A 154 20.94 10.30 -18.70
CA SER A 154 22.13 10.51 -19.52
C SER A 154 22.45 9.35 -20.48
N GLU A 155 21.88 8.17 -20.23
CA GLU A 155 22.16 6.95 -20.99
C GLU A 155 21.09 6.63 -22.02
N LYS A 156 19.82 6.83 -21.64
CA LYS A 156 18.68 6.53 -22.52
C LYS A 156 17.37 7.17 -22.02
N GLU A 157 16.38 7.12 -22.90
CA GLU A 157 15.00 7.47 -22.60
C GLU A 157 14.21 6.22 -22.20
N TYR A 158 13.45 6.33 -21.12
CA TYR A 158 12.47 5.33 -20.65
C TYR A 158 11.08 5.88 -20.90
N LYS A 159 10.33 5.28 -21.82
CA LYS A 159 8.99 5.75 -22.19
C LYS A 159 7.90 5.12 -21.35
N LYS A 160 6.89 5.91 -20.98
CA LYS A 160 5.69 5.46 -20.28
C LYS A 160 6.01 4.59 -19.08
N VAL A 161 6.94 5.07 -18.24
CA VAL A 161 7.31 4.35 -17.01
C VAL A 161 6.11 4.25 -16.08
N THR A 162 5.78 3.03 -15.69
CA THR A 162 4.61 2.72 -14.86
C THR A 162 5.01 1.75 -13.76
N VAL A 163 4.65 2.06 -12.51
CA VAL A 163 4.79 1.13 -11.39
C VAL A 163 3.46 0.42 -11.18
N LYS A 164 3.49 -0.89 -11.23
CA LYS A 164 2.35 -1.76 -10.93
C LYS A 164 2.42 -2.31 -9.53
N PHE A 165 1.27 -2.51 -8.92
CA PHE A 165 1.13 -3.01 -7.56
C PHE A 165 0.44 -4.37 -7.55
N TYR A 166 0.72 -5.17 -6.51
CA TYR A 166 -0.07 -6.37 -6.25
C TYR A 166 -1.45 -5.98 -5.72
N ASN A 167 -2.49 -6.41 -6.42
CA ASN A 167 -3.87 -6.22 -6.01
C ASN A 167 -4.44 -7.48 -5.35
N ASN A 168 -5.45 -7.30 -4.50
CA ASN A 168 -6.11 -8.35 -3.70
C ASN A 168 -5.26 -8.99 -2.59
N TYR A 169 -4.00 -8.60 -2.44
CA TYR A 169 -3.09 -9.11 -1.40
C TYR A 169 -2.93 -8.15 -0.23
N CYS A 170 -2.96 -6.85 -0.51
CA CYS A 170 -2.78 -5.84 0.52
C CYS A 170 -4.08 -5.60 1.29
N ARG A 171 -3.94 -5.22 2.55
CA ARG A 171 -5.05 -4.93 3.45
C ARG A 171 -4.98 -3.49 3.95
N GLY A 172 -6.10 -3.00 4.46
CA GLY A 172 -6.20 -1.74 5.16
C GLY A 172 -7.30 -1.79 6.19
N GLY A 173 -7.32 -0.82 7.08
CA GLY A 173 -8.33 -0.72 8.12
C GLY A 173 -7.84 0.08 9.31
N TYR A 174 -8.57 -0.07 10.41
CA TYR A 174 -8.18 0.52 11.67
C TYR A 174 -7.40 -0.48 12.52
N GLU A 175 -6.23 -0.07 12.95
CA GLU A 175 -5.32 -0.83 13.81
C GLU A 175 -5.10 -0.09 15.13
N LYS A 176 -4.44 -0.74 16.09
CA LYS A 176 -4.05 -0.13 17.36
C LYS A 176 -2.53 -0.12 17.47
N ASN A 177 -1.99 1.02 17.86
CA ASN A 177 -0.56 1.14 18.13
C ASN A 177 -0.20 0.60 19.53
N LYS A 178 1.08 0.68 19.89
CA LYS A 178 1.60 0.22 21.20
C LYS A 178 0.94 0.86 22.41
N ASP A 179 0.38 2.07 22.27
CA ASP A 179 -0.33 2.81 23.32
C ASP A 179 -1.86 2.54 23.27
N ASN A 180 -2.28 1.52 22.53
CA ASN A 180 -3.68 1.13 22.33
C ASN A 180 -4.54 2.22 21.66
N LYS A 181 -3.90 3.21 21.00
CA LYS A 181 -4.59 4.24 20.21
C LYS A 181 -4.90 3.70 18.83
N GLN A 182 -6.13 3.89 18.40
CA GLN A 182 -6.57 3.50 17.07
C GLN A 182 -5.99 4.44 16.02
N TYR A 183 -5.51 3.87 14.92
CA TYR A 183 -5.05 4.58 13.73
C TYR A 183 -5.53 3.88 12.47
N PHE A 184 -5.62 4.62 11.38
CA PHE A 184 -5.97 4.08 10.08
C PHE A 184 -4.69 3.81 9.27
N CYS A 185 -4.63 2.66 8.60
CA CYS A 185 -3.56 2.34 7.68
C CYS A 185 -4.05 1.50 6.51
N PHE A 186 -3.32 1.51 5.41
CA PHE A 186 -3.43 0.54 4.33
C PHE A 186 -2.08 0.31 3.66
N TYR A 187 -1.88 -0.90 3.17
CA TYR A 187 -0.62 -1.34 2.60
C TYR A 187 -0.68 -1.35 1.07
N MET A 188 0.48 -1.10 0.45
CA MET A 188 0.69 -1.04 -0.99
C MET A 188 1.99 -1.76 -1.31
N GLN A 189 1.95 -2.80 -2.13
CA GLN A 189 3.13 -3.58 -2.48
C GLN A 189 3.42 -3.42 -3.97
N ALA A 190 4.58 -2.81 -4.30
CA ALA A 190 5.00 -2.66 -5.69
C ALA A 190 5.37 -4.04 -6.27
N ALA A 191 4.83 -4.33 -7.45
CA ALA A 191 5.02 -5.62 -8.11
C ALA A 191 6.08 -5.55 -9.20
N TYR A 192 5.93 -4.60 -10.13
CA TYR A 192 6.77 -4.50 -11.32
C TYR A 192 6.88 -3.05 -11.80
N ILE A 193 7.94 -2.79 -12.55
CA ILE A 193 8.06 -1.57 -13.38
C ILE A 193 7.88 -1.97 -14.84
N TYR A 194 7.01 -1.23 -15.51
CA TYR A 194 6.78 -1.33 -16.95
C TYR A 194 7.41 -0.14 -17.66
N VAL A 195 8.02 -0.38 -18.79
CA VAL A 195 8.55 0.63 -19.71
C VAL A 195 7.97 0.36 -21.09
N ASP A 196 7.28 1.32 -21.65
CA ASP A 196 6.57 1.20 -22.93
C ASP A 196 5.66 -0.05 -23.01
N GLY A 197 4.93 -0.29 -21.93
CA GLY A 197 4.00 -1.42 -21.79
C GLY A 197 4.65 -2.80 -21.56
N LYS A 198 6.00 -2.88 -21.48
CA LYS A 198 6.73 -4.13 -21.23
C LYS A 198 7.23 -4.19 -19.80
N GLN A 199 7.03 -5.33 -19.15
CA GLN A 199 7.58 -5.61 -17.82
C GLN A 199 9.11 -5.63 -17.85
N THR A 200 9.73 -5.08 -16.80
CA THR A 200 11.18 -5.00 -16.66
C THR A 200 11.63 -5.57 -15.32
N ASN A 201 12.94 -5.79 -15.18
CA ASN A 201 13.58 -6.19 -13.93
C ASN A 201 14.19 -4.98 -13.18
N LEU A 202 13.65 -3.78 -13.40
CA LEU A 202 14.18 -2.54 -12.79
C LEU A 202 13.81 -2.39 -11.31
N LEU A 203 12.84 -3.14 -10.80
CA LEU A 203 12.44 -3.08 -9.39
C LEU A 203 13.26 -4.08 -8.58
N LYS A 204 14.07 -3.58 -7.64
CA LYS A 204 14.77 -4.42 -6.65
C LYS A 204 13.77 -5.03 -5.69
N ALA A 205 14.01 -6.28 -5.32
CA ALA A 205 13.40 -6.82 -4.11
C ALA A 205 13.98 -6.09 -2.89
N ASN A 206 13.13 -5.75 -1.95
CA ASN A 206 13.55 -5.35 -0.62
C ASN A 206 14.04 -6.58 0.15
N ARG A 207 14.67 -6.40 1.31
CA ARG A 207 15.09 -7.51 2.16
C ARG A 207 14.63 -7.28 3.60
N PHE A 208 14.01 -8.28 4.16
CA PHE A 208 13.63 -8.30 5.57
C PHE A 208 14.17 -9.57 6.21
N ASN A 209 15.05 -9.43 7.21
CA ASN A 209 15.77 -10.55 7.82
C ASN A 209 16.44 -11.50 6.78
N GLY A 210 17.03 -10.90 5.73
CA GLY A 210 17.68 -11.64 4.65
C GLY A 210 16.76 -12.24 3.60
N THR A 211 15.44 -12.23 3.81
CA THR A 211 14.46 -12.76 2.86
C THR A 211 14.04 -11.66 1.88
N PRO A 212 14.19 -11.87 0.54
CA PRO A 212 13.74 -10.91 -0.43
C PRO A 212 12.20 -10.88 -0.50
N TYR A 213 11.63 -9.67 -0.60
CA TYR A 213 10.20 -9.44 -0.85
C TYR A 213 10.01 -8.16 -1.68
N PRO A 214 8.89 -8.02 -2.40
CA PRO A 214 8.61 -6.81 -3.14
C PRO A 214 8.51 -5.58 -2.24
N PRO A 215 8.92 -4.38 -2.71
CA PRO A 215 8.84 -3.16 -1.92
C PRO A 215 7.44 -2.91 -1.35
N LEU A 216 7.38 -2.72 -0.04
CA LEU A 216 6.14 -2.49 0.70
C LEU A 216 6.11 -1.04 1.19
N PHE A 217 5.02 -0.36 0.88
CA PHE A 217 4.67 0.97 1.35
C PHE A 217 3.36 0.90 2.11
N TRP A 218 3.13 1.85 3.00
CA TRP A 218 1.83 1.96 3.67
C TRP A 218 1.51 3.41 3.99
N PHE A 219 0.25 3.77 3.80
CA PHE A 219 -0.29 4.98 4.39
C PHE A 219 -0.62 4.72 5.85
N THR A 220 -0.31 5.66 6.74
CA THR A 220 -0.64 5.56 8.16
C THR A 220 -0.98 6.91 8.75
N THR A 221 -1.99 6.95 9.62
CA THR A 221 -2.31 8.11 10.45
C THR A 221 -1.62 8.05 11.82
N ASP A 222 -0.90 6.97 12.13
CA ASP A 222 -0.06 6.90 13.31
C ASP A 222 1.18 7.78 13.12
N LYS A 223 1.27 8.82 13.92
CA LYS A 223 2.38 9.79 13.91
C LYS A 223 3.54 9.38 14.81
N GLN A 224 3.54 8.18 15.34
CA GLN A 224 4.61 7.73 16.22
C GLN A 224 5.86 7.38 15.42
N ASN A 225 6.89 8.17 15.66
CA ASN A 225 8.27 7.89 15.30
C ASN A 225 8.88 6.77 16.18
#